data_5144734171d064a8c50cb72987644dd6
#
_entry.id   5144734171d064a8c50cb72987644dd6
#
_cell.length_a   1.000
_cell.length_b   1.000
_cell.length_c   1.000
_cell.angle_alpha   90.00
_cell.angle_beta   90.00
_cell.angle_gamma   90.00
#
_symmetry.space_group_name_H-M   'P 1'
#
loop_
_entity.id
_entity.type
_entity.pdbx_description
1 polymer ?
#
loop_
_entity_poly.entity_id
_entity_poly.type
_entity_poly.pdbx_seq_one_letter_code
_entity_poly.pdbx_strand_id
1 'polypeptide(L)'
;MKRDVGSRNSLLKNLVTSVIEHERVITTATKARAIKPLVDKMITLGKRDTLHARRQAAGFLQTPAAVKKLFDKLGTRFGTRNGGYTRIMRLGNRKGDGAEQAIIELVGTELVKRAEDRAQRREARLKAMQEGDHNHDGGETKE
;
A
#
# COMPACT_ATOMS: atom_id res chain seq x y z
N MET A 1 -4.98 5.92 -23.87
CA MET A 1 -5.15 4.44 -23.91
C MET A 1 -6.25 4.12 -24.94
N LYS A 2 -5.87 3.48 -26.02
CA LYS A 2 -6.84 3.03 -27.05
C LYS A 2 -7.51 1.73 -26.55
N ARG A 3 -8.58 1.85 -25.75
CA ARG A 3 -9.38 0.72 -25.22
C ARG A 3 -10.85 1.12 -25.20
N ASP A 4 -11.72 0.14 -25.28
CA ASP A 4 -13.14 0.30 -24.99
C ASP A 4 -13.38 0.87 -23.60
N VAL A 5 -14.48 1.59 -23.40
CA VAL A 5 -14.78 2.29 -22.13
C VAL A 5 -14.88 1.32 -20.95
N GLY A 6 -15.56 0.18 -21.14
CA GLY A 6 -15.69 -0.85 -20.10
C GLY A 6 -14.32 -1.43 -19.67
N SER A 7 -13.54 -1.86 -20.64
CA SER A 7 -12.18 -2.40 -20.41
C SER A 7 -11.22 -1.37 -19.81
N ARG A 8 -11.36 -0.10 -20.16
CA ARG A 8 -10.58 0.99 -19.56
C ARG A 8 -10.93 1.17 -18.09
N ASN A 9 -12.21 1.24 -17.77
CA ASN A 9 -12.68 1.42 -16.40
C ASN A 9 -12.27 0.24 -15.50
N SER A 10 -12.40 -0.98 -15.98
CA SER A 10 -11.96 -2.17 -15.24
C SER A 10 -10.45 -2.15 -14.97
N LEU A 11 -9.63 -1.80 -15.97
CA LEU A 11 -8.19 -1.66 -15.80
C LEU A 11 -7.84 -0.60 -14.75
N LEU A 12 -8.49 0.57 -14.80
CA LEU A 12 -8.21 1.64 -13.86
C LEU A 12 -8.62 1.25 -12.43
N LYS A 13 -9.78 0.61 -12.24
CA LYS A 13 -10.22 0.10 -10.93
C LYS A 13 -9.22 -0.92 -10.38
N ASN A 14 -8.79 -1.90 -11.18
CA ASN A 14 -7.81 -2.91 -10.79
C ASN A 14 -6.48 -2.28 -10.37
N LEU A 15 -5.94 -1.36 -11.16
CA LEU A 15 -4.67 -0.71 -10.85
C LEU A 15 -4.76 0.16 -9.58
N VAL A 16 -5.86 0.88 -9.37
CA VAL A 16 -6.06 1.67 -8.15
C VAL A 16 -6.16 0.77 -6.94
N THR A 17 -6.91 -0.34 -7.01
CA THR A 17 -7.01 -1.34 -5.95
C THR A 17 -5.63 -1.89 -5.60
N SER A 18 -4.85 -2.29 -6.61
CA SER A 18 -3.47 -2.78 -6.40
C SER A 18 -2.55 -1.72 -5.75
N VAL A 19 -2.66 -0.43 -6.13
CA VAL A 19 -1.86 0.63 -5.50
C VAL A 19 -2.24 0.79 -4.02
N ILE A 20 -3.50 0.69 -3.66
CA ILE A 20 -3.95 0.79 -2.26
C ILE A 20 -3.47 -0.43 -1.45
N GLU A 21 -3.55 -1.64 -2.01
CA GLU A 21 -3.12 -2.86 -1.34
C GLU A 21 -1.61 -2.95 -1.15
N HIS A 22 -0.86 -2.74 -2.23
CA HIS A 22 0.60 -2.94 -2.24
C HIS A 22 1.40 -1.65 -2.01
N GLU A 23 0.75 -0.49 -2.03
CA GLU A 23 1.33 0.85 -1.88
C GLU A 23 2.34 1.24 -2.97
N ARG A 24 2.78 0.30 -3.80
CA ARG A 24 3.75 0.47 -4.88
C ARG A 24 3.44 -0.50 -6.01
N VAL A 25 3.32 0.02 -7.23
CA VAL A 25 3.03 -0.79 -8.44
C VAL A 25 3.89 -0.31 -9.60
N ILE A 26 4.45 -1.27 -10.35
CA ILE A 26 5.17 -1.02 -11.59
C ILE A 26 4.20 -1.16 -12.76
N THR A 27 4.13 -0.15 -13.61
CA THR A 27 3.25 -0.15 -14.79
C THR A 27 3.83 0.76 -15.88
N THR A 28 3.11 0.96 -16.98
CA THR A 28 3.56 1.93 -17.99
C THR A 28 3.27 3.37 -17.53
N ALA A 29 4.12 4.31 -17.93
CA ALA A 29 4.04 5.71 -17.52
C ALA A 29 2.66 6.34 -17.84
N THR A 30 2.06 5.97 -18.98
CA THR A 30 0.72 6.43 -19.36
C THR A 30 -0.38 5.93 -18.42
N LYS A 31 -0.30 4.65 -17.97
CA LYS A 31 -1.24 4.09 -16.98
C LYS A 31 -1.03 4.72 -15.62
N ALA A 32 0.22 4.87 -15.16
CA ALA A 32 0.55 5.51 -13.90
C ALA A 32 -0.02 6.95 -13.82
N ARG A 33 0.12 7.74 -14.89
CA ARG A 33 -0.46 9.09 -14.95
C ARG A 33 -2.00 9.08 -14.88
N ALA A 34 -2.64 8.11 -15.56
CA ALA A 34 -4.10 8.02 -15.58
C ALA A 34 -4.70 7.62 -14.22
N ILE A 35 -4.02 6.78 -13.43
CA ILE A 35 -4.52 6.34 -12.13
C ILE A 35 -4.18 7.30 -10.99
N LYS A 36 -3.17 8.16 -11.12
CA LYS A 36 -2.76 9.12 -10.08
C LYS A 36 -3.93 9.91 -9.50
N PRO A 37 -4.75 10.63 -10.30
CA PRO A 37 -5.88 11.41 -9.76
C PRO A 37 -6.94 10.51 -9.09
N LEU A 38 -7.11 9.27 -9.55
CA LEU A 38 -8.08 8.34 -8.99
C LEU A 38 -7.61 7.83 -7.61
N VAL A 39 -6.32 7.52 -7.46
CA VAL A 39 -5.74 7.15 -6.16
C VAL A 39 -5.85 8.32 -5.18
N ASP A 40 -5.50 9.53 -5.61
CA ASP A 40 -5.60 10.74 -4.78
C ASP A 40 -7.05 10.98 -4.32
N LYS A 41 -8.04 10.76 -5.20
CA LYS A 41 -9.47 10.82 -4.85
C LYS A 41 -9.85 9.76 -3.81
N MET A 42 -9.38 8.52 -3.95
CA MET A 42 -9.67 7.44 -2.99
C MET A 42 -9.09 7.77 -1.61
N ILE A 43 -7.86 8.25 -1.54
CA ILE A 43 -7.24 8.65 -0.26
C ILE A 43 -8.00 9.82 0.37
N THR A 44 -8.48 10.78 -0.42
CA THR A 44 -9.32 11.88 0.09
C THR A 44 -10.63 11.37 0.69
N LEU A 45 -11.26 10.34 0.09
CA LEU A 45 -12.44 9.67 0.68
C LEU A 45 -12.07 8.95 1.97
N GLY A 46 -10.92 8.27 2.02
CA GLY A 46 -10.40 7.62 3.22
C GLY A 46 -10.20 8.58 4.40
N LYS A 47 -9.73 9.80 4.13
CA LYS A 47 -9.59 10.87 5.15
C LYS A 47 -10.92 11.37 5.71
N ARG A 48 -11.99 11.39 4.93
CA ARG A 48 -13.31 11.86 5.37
C ARG A 48 -14.00 10.91 6.32
N ASP A 49 -13.75 9.63 6.20
CA ASP A 49 -14.27 8.51 7.02
C ASP A 49 -15.78 8.55 7.33
N THR A 50 -16.59 9.08 6.41
CA THR A 50 -18.05 9.06 6.53
C THR A 50 -18.62 7.78 5.89
N LEU A 51 -19.81 7.36 6.32
CA LEU A 51 -20.49 6.20 5.72
C LEU A 51 -20.67 6.38 4.20
N HIS A 52 -20.97 7.61 3.75
CA HIS A 52 -21.09 7.93 2.33
C HIS A 52 -19.75 7.74 1.60
N ALA A 53 -18.63 8.21 2.16
CA ALA A 53 -17.29 8.01 1.61
C ALA A 53 -16.93 6.52 1.53
N ARG A 54 -17.26 5.73 2.56
CA ARG A 54 -17.05 4.27 2.58
C ARG A 54 -17.83 3.58 1.46
N ARG A 55 -19.11 3.93 1.25
CA ARG A 55 -19.93 3.38 0.15
C ARG A 55 -19.36 3.75 -1.22
N GLN A 56 -18.92 4.99 -1.41
CA GLN A 56 -18.29 5.43 -2.68
C GLN A 56 -16.99 4.68 -2.95
N ALA A 57 -16.12 4.51 -1.95
CA ALA A 57 -14.88 3.77 -2.10
C ALA A 57 -15.15 2.29 -2.41
N ALA A 58 -16.10 1.65 -1.72
CA ALA A 58 -16.48 0.26 -1.95
C ALA A 58 -17.08 0.03 -3.36
N GLY A 59 -17.78 1.00 -3.94
CA GLY A 59 -18.27 0.93 -5.33
C GLY A 59 -17.17 1.04 -6.38
N PHE A 60 -16.01 1.56 -6.01
CA PHE A 60 -14.86 1.73 -6.92
C PHE A 60 -13.79 0.65 -6.75
N LEU A 61 -13.38 0.36 -5.51
CA LEU A 61 -12.38 -0.65 -5.18
C LEU A 61 -12.96 -2.06 -5.31
N GLN A 62 -12.15 -2.99 -5.79
CA GLN A 62 -12.62 -4.33 -6.13
C GLN A 62 -12.55 -5.31 -4.96
N THR A 63 -11.74 -5.02 -3.94
CA THR A 63 -11.53 -5.91 -2.81
C THR A 63 -11.92 -5.25 -1.49
N PRO A 64 -12.57 -5.99 -0.57
CA PRO A 64 -12.87 -5.49 0.76
C PRO A 64 -11.61 -5.16 1.57
N ALA A 65 -10.51 -5.89 1.33
CA ALA A 65 -9.22 -5.67 1.97
C ALA A 65 -8.65 -4.29 1.64
N ALA A 66 -8.73 -3.86 0.36
CA ALA A 66 -8.32 -2.52 -0.06
C ALA A 66 -9.16 -1.43 0.60
N VAL A 67 -10.48 -1.63 0.70
CA VAL A 67 -11.38 -0.69 1.39
C VAL A 67 -10.98 -0.58 2.86
N LYS A 68 -10.80 -1.70 3.55
CA LYS A 68 -10.35 -1.70 4.95
C LYS A 68 -9.02 -0.97 5.11
N LYS A 69 -8.01 -1.32 4.31
CA LYS A 69 -6.69 -0.65 4.35
C LYS A 69 -6.78 0.84 4.09
N LEU A 70 -7.65 1.27 3.18
CA LEU A 70 -7.85 2.69 2.85
C LEU A 70 -8.29 3.50 4.07
N PHE A 71 -9.29 3.03 4.82
CA PHE A 71 -9.85 3.76 5.96
C PHE A 71 -9.04 3.57 7.24
N ASP A 72 -8.60 2.34 7.56
CA ASP A 72 -7.92 2.05 8.81
C ASP A 72 -6.46 2.55 8.84
N LYS A 73 -5.75 2.46 7.70
CA LYS A 73 -4.32 2.79 7.65
C LYS A 73 -4.02 4.07 6.87
N LEU A 74 -4.52 4.16 5.62
CA LEU A 74 -4.13 5.25 4.73
C LEU A 74 -4.82 6.57 5.09
N GLY A 75 -6.10 6.54 5.51
CA GLY A 75 -6.82 7.73 5.94
C GLY A 75 -6.11 8.44 7.10
N THR A 76 -5.69 7.69 8.12
CA THR A 76 -4.94 8.19 9.27
C THR A 76 -3.55 8.68 8.88
N ARG A 77 -2.82 7.88 8.08
CA ARG A 77 -1.46 8.21 7.63
C ARG A 77 -1.38 9.53 6.84
N PHE A 78 -2.36 9.79 6.02
CA PHE A 78 -2.42 11.01 5.20
C PHE A 78 -3.27 12.13 5.80
N GLY A 79 -3.72 12.01 7.04
CA GLY A 79 -4.61 12.97 7.71
C GLY A 79 -4.14 14.43 7.62
N THR A 80 -2.85 14.68 7.85
CA THR A 80 -2.24 16.02 7.84
C THR A 80 -1.87 16.54 6.43
N ARG A 81 -1.89 15.67 5.40
CA ARG A 81 -1.45 16.04 4.05
C ARG A 81 -2.64 16.48 3.19
N ASN A 82 -2.56 17.63 2.54
CA ASN A 82 -3.65 18.20 1.74
C ASN A 82 -3.56 17.89 0.23
N GLY A 83 -2.99 16.73 -0.15
CA GLY A 83 -2.89 16.29 -1.54
C GLY A 83 -1.54 15.75 -1.92
N GLY A 84 -1.37 15.31 -3.18
CA GLY A 84 -0.12 14.74 -3.67
C GLY A 84 0.30 13.50 -2.88
N TYR A 85 -0.63 12.57 -2.69
CA TYR A 85 -0.40 11.35 -1.92
C TYR A 85 0.44 10.33 -2.67
N THR A 86 0.56 10.49 -3.99
CA THR A 86 1.26 9.56 -4.88
C THR A 86 2.46 10.21 -5.57
N ARG A 87 3.52 9.42 -5.75
CA ARG A 87 4.71 9.77 -6.53
C ARG A 87 4.86 8.81 -7.70
N ILE A 88 5.26 9.33 -8.87
CA ILE A 88 5.58 8.55 -10.06
C ILE A 88 7.06 8.70 -10.35
N MET A 89 7.77 7.57 -10.48
CA MET A 89 9.18 7.51 -10.86
C MET A 89 9.30 6.72 -12.16
N ARG A 90 10.08 7.23 -13.12
CA ARG A 90 10.35 6.53 -14.39
C ARG A 90 11.46 5.51 -14.19
N LEU A 91 11.31 4.32 -14.79
CA LEU A 91 12.28 3.23 -14.73
C LEU A 91 13.07 3.04 -16.02
N GLY A 92 12.65 3.70 -17.11
CA GLY A 92 13.17 3.47 -18.46
C GLY A 92 12.21 2.63 -19.30
N ASN A 93 12.72 2.11 -20.42
CA ASN A 93 11.93 1.38 -21.40
C ASN A 93 11.94 -0.12 -21.12
N ARG A 94 10.81 -0.78 -21.30
CA ARG A 94 10.67 -2.23 -21.16
C ARG A 94 11.34 -2.94 -22.33
N LYS A 95 12.12 -4.00 -22.03
CA LYS A 95 12.71 -4.88 -23.08
C LYS A 95 11.57 -5.57 -23.84
N GLY A 96 11.68 -5.60 -25.15
CA GLY A 96 10.72 -6.24 -26.05
C GLY A 96 9.86 -5.25 -26.81
N ASP A 97 9.09 -4.38 -26.13
CA ASP A 97 8.16 -3.43 -26.79
C ASP A 97 8.53 -1.95 -26.61
N GLY A 98 9.64 -1.64 -25.92
CA GLY A 98 10.10 -0.27 -25.71
C GLY A 98 9.14 0.62 -24.91
N ALA A 99 8.11 0.06 -24.27
CA ALA A 99 7.15 0.84 -23.50
C ALA A 99 7.80 1.50 -22.28
N GLU A 100 7.62 2.82 -22.10
CA GLU A 100 8.11 3.56 -20.93
C GLU A 100 7.47 3.03 -19.66
N GLN A 101 8.27 2.48 -18.75
CA GLN A 101 7.84 1.97 -17.45
C GLN A 101 7.96 3.04 -16.37
N ALA A 102 7.03 2.99 -15.42
CA ALA A 102 7.05 3.83 -14.25
C ALA A 102 6.57 3.06 -13.01
N ILE A 103 7.10 3.45 -11.87
CA ILE A 103 6.56 3.08 -10.56
C ILE A 103 5.61 4.18 -10.12
N ILE A 104 4.41 3.80 -9.69
CA ILE A 104 3.55 4.65 -8.88
C ILE A 104 3.57 4.13 -7.46
N GLU A 105 3.82 5.01 -6.50
CA GLU A 105 3.88 4.65 -5.09
C GLU A 105 3.21 5.70 -4.20
N LEU A 106 2.76 5.28 -3.02
CA LEU A 106 2.28 6.16 -1.98
C LEU A 106 3.46 6.81 -1.25
N VAL A 107 3.37 8.12 -1.02
CA VAL A 107 4.44 8.86 -0.34
C VAL A 107 4.60 8.36 1.11
N GLY A 108 5.86 8.16 1.53
CA GLY A 108 6.17 7.68 2.89
C GLY A 108 6.12 6.16 3.09
N THR A 109 5.85 5.37 2.05
CA THR A 109 5.83 3.89 2.12
C THR A 109 7.14 3.31 2.65
N GLU A 110 8.29 3.86 2.25
CA GLU A 110 9.60 3.36 2.71
C GLU A 110 9.82 3.59 4.21
N LEU A 111 9.35 4.72 4.75
CA LEU A 111 9.46 5.03 6.18
C LEU A 111 8.60 4.08 7.01
N VAL A 112 7.39 3.78 6.53
CA VAL A 112 6.48 2.83 7.21
C VAL A 112 7.08 1.42 7.21
N LYS A 113 7.56 0.93 6.06
CA LYS A 113 8.21 -0.39 5.98
C LYS A 113 9.42 -0.49 6.91
N ARG A 114 10.29 0.51 6.93
CA ARG A 114 11.45 0.52 7.84
C ARG A 114 11.04 0.51 9.32
N ALA A 115 9.93 1.17 9.66
CA ALA A 115 9.40 1.16 11.03
C ALA A 115 8.81 -0.22 11.38
N GLU A 116 8.06 -0.84 10.46
CA GLU A 116 7.52 -2.20 10.62
C GLU A 116 8.64 -3.23 10.75
N ASP A 117 9.67 -3.19 9.89
CA ASP A 117 10.83 -4.07 9.96
C ASP A 117 11.60 -3.93 11.28
N ARG A 118 11.74 -2.70 11.79
CA ARG A 118 12.38 -2.45 13.10
C ARG A 118 11.54 -3.00 14.25
N ALA A 119 10.21 -2.83 14.20
CA ALA A 119 9.30 -3.36 15.20
C ALA A 119 9.35 -4.90 15.24
N GLN A 120 9.27 -5.55 14.07
CA GLN A 120 9.37 -7.01 13.97
C GLN A 120 10.71 -7.56 14.51
N ARG A 121 11.83 -6.91 14.15
CA ARG A 121 13.15 -7.30 14.69
C ARG A 121 13.23 -7.14 16.21
N ARG A 122 12.62 -6.09 16.76
CA ARG A 122 12.56 -5.87 18.21
C ARG A 122 11.73 -6.93 18.90
N GLU A 123 10.55 -7.27 18.35
CA GLU A 123 9.67 -8.32 18.88
C GLU A 123 10.36 -9.70 18.83
N ALA A 124 11.00 -10.03 17.70
CA ALA A 124 11.75 -11.27 17.56
C ALA A 124 12.88 -11.39 18.59
N ARG A 125 13.60 -10.27 18.84
CA ARG A 125 14.66 -10.24 19.85
C ARG A 125 14.13 -10.42 21.27
N LEU A 126 12.98 -9.80 21.59
CA LEU A 126 12.34 -9.96 22.90
C LEU A 126 11.86 -11.39 23.13
N LYS A 127 11.26 -12.04 22.12
CA LYS A 127 10.86 -13.44 22.18
C LYS A 127 12.06 -14.37 22.40
N ALA A 128 13.15 -14.17 21.64
CA ALA A 128 14.37 -14.95 21.79
C ALA A 128 15.02 -14.80 23.20
N MET A 129 14.94 -13.62 23.78
CA MET A 129 15.40 -13.40 25.16
C MET A 129 14.53 -14.13 26.20
N GLN A 130 13.20 -14.13 26.01
CA GLN A 130 12.26 -14.84 26.90
C GLN A 130 12.42 -16.37 26.81
N GLU A 131 12.65 -16.90 25.60
CA GLU A 131 12.88 -18.33 25.36
C GLU A 131 14.26 -18.79 25.90
N GLY A 132 15.27 -17.92 25.89
CA GLY A 132 16.60 -18.20 26.45
C GLY A 132 16.62 -18.27 27.98
N ASP A 133 15.80 -17.46 28.64
CA ASP A 133 15.70 -17.42 30.13
C ASP A 133 14.98 -18.67 30.68
N HIS A 134 14.02 -19.23 29.92
CA HIS A 134 13.31 -20.46 30.32
C HIS A 134 14.19 -21.74 30.27
N ASN A 135 15.27 -21.73 29.47
CA ASN A 135 16.16 -22.89 29.32
C ASN A 135 17.29 -22.93 30.36
N HIS A 136 17.46 -21.87 31.15
CA HIS A 136 18.55 -21.83 32.16
C HIS A 136 18.10 -22.24 33.56
N ASP A 137 16.80 -22.37 33.82
CA ASP A 137 16.23 -22.71 35.14
C ASP A 137 15.90 -24.21 35.31
N GLY A 138 16.29 -25.07 34.36
CA GLY A 138 16.03 -26.51 34.34
C GLY A 138 17.21 -27.42 34.70
N GLY A 139 18.33 -26.88 35.16
CA GLY A 139 19.60 -27.63 35.29
C GLY A 139 20.27 -27.63 36.65
N GLU A 140 19.54 -27.71 37.78
CA GLU A 140 20.16 -28.04 39.07
C GLU A 140 19.16 -28.73 39.99
N THR A 141 19.16 -30.05 39.96
CA THR A 141 19.00 -30.91 41.14
C THR A 141 19.19 -32.37 40.74
N LYS A 142 20.43 -32.86 40.89
CA LYS A 142 20.70 -34.28 41.19
C LYS A 142 21.94 -34.35 42.00
N GLU A 143 21.76 -34.47 43.31
CA GLU A 143 22.51 -35.36 44.21
C GLU A 143 21.60 -35.77 45.32
#